data_f5677cd61a94890e3e574a82efd42d24
#
_entry.id   f5677cd61a94890e3e574a82efd42d24
#
_cell.length_a   1.000
_cell.length_b   1.000
_cell.length_c   1.000
_cell.angle_alpha   90.00
_cell.angle_beta   90.00
_cell.angle_gamma   90.00
#
_symmetry.space_group_name_H-M   'P 1'
#
loop_
_entity.id
_entity.type
_entity.pdbx_description
1 polymer ?
#
loop_
_entity_poly.entity_id
_entity_poly.type
_entity_poly.pdbx_seq_one_letter_code
_entity_poly.pdbx_strand_id
1 'polypeptide(L)'
;MTYKETLYFVAKCLTISLEHKNREEIEKQLQSNNIDLDAIVKVSTAHYVFPALFCNMQRANFLNYLPEELVTYMEHITNLNRERNDEIITQARELNTLLLANNISPVFFKRNWKFISRNL
;
A
#
# COMPACT_ATOMS: atom_id res chain seq x y z
N MET A 1 3.74 22.86 -0.57
CA MET A 1 3.44 21.82 0.46
C MET A 1 4.68 21.55 1.28
N THR A 2 4.58 21.68 2.59
CA THR A 2 5.68 21.31 3.49
C THR A 2 5.71 19.77 3.65
N TYR A 3 6.81 19.25 4.17
CA TYR A 3 6.92 17.82 4.47
C TYR A 3 5.81 17.36 5.42
N LYS A 4 5.52 18.16 6.44
CA LYS A 4 4.47 17.88 7.41
C LYS A 4 3.08 17.80 6.75
N GLU A 5 2.76 18.74 5.86
CA GLU A 5 1.51 18.75 5.11
C GLU A 5 1.40 17.54 4.20
N THR A 6 2.49 17.17 3.53
CA THR A 6 2.55 15.99 2.68
C THR A 6 2.32 14.72 3.49
N LEU A 7 2.96 14.61 4.64
CA LEU A 7 2.80 13.47 5.53
C LEU A 7 1.35 13.31 6.02
N TYR A 8 0.70 14.42 6.40
CA TYR A 8 -0.71 14.39 6.79
C TYR A 8 -1.61 14.02 5.62
N PHE A 9 -1.32 14.52 4.43
CA PHE A 9 -2.09 14.14 3.24
C PHE A 9 -2.03 12.64 2.98
N VAL A 10 -0.83 12.06 3.01
CA VAL A 10 -0.64 10.61 2.83
C VAL A 10 -1.38 9.83 3.92
N ALA A 11 -1.26 10.25 5.18
CA ALA A 11 -1.95 9.59 6.29
C ALA A 11 -3.47 9.62 6.12
N LYS A 12 -4.05 10.74 5.69
CA LYS A 12 -5.48 10.85 5.40
C LYS A 12 -5.89 9.95 4.25
N CYS A 13 -5.07 9.83 3.22
CA CYS A 13 -5.34 8.93 2.11
C CYS A 13 -5.40 7.46 2.55
N LEU A 14 -4.60 7.08 3.53
CA LEU A 14 -4.60 5.71 4.05
C LEU A 14 -5.85 5.39 4.88
N THR A 15 -6.59 6.40 5.32
CA THR A 15 -7.80 6.23 6.16
C THR A 15 -9.08 6.65 5.45
N ILE A 16 -9.06 6.83 4.13
CA ILE A 16 -10.23 7.24 3.33
C ILE A 16 -11.44 6.34 3.57
N SER A 17 -11.22 5.03 3.63
CA SER A 17 -12.30 4.06 3.78
C SER A 17 -12.87 4.02 5.21
N LEU A 18 -12.13 4.54 6.18
CA LEU A 18 -12.52 4.51 7.59
C LEU A 18 -13.20 5.79 8.05
N GLU A 19 -12.86 6.93 7.46
CA GLU A 19 -13.37 8.23 7.87
C GLU A 19 -13.88 9.04 6.66
N HIS A 20 -15.18 9.28 6.64
CA HIS A 20 -15.85 10.05 5.59
C HIS A 20 -15.29 11.48 5.46
N LYS A 21 -14.97 12.09 6.58
CA LYS A 21 -14.41 13.44 6.62
C LYS A 21 -13.08 13.52 5.88
N ASN A 22 -12.22 12.53 6.06
CA ASN A 22 -10.94 12.47 5.35
C ASN A 22 -11.12 12.32 3.84
N ARG A 23 -12.10 11.53 3.43
CA ARG A 23 -12.43 11.38 2.02
C ARG A 23 -12.79 12.71 1.37
N GLU A 24 -13.66 13.48 2.01
CA GLU A 24 -14.10 14.79 1.50
C GLU A 24 -12.94 15.78 1.43
N GLU A 25 -12.10 15.82 2.46
CA GLU A 25 -10.95 16.72 2.50
C GLU A 25 -9.93 16.38 1.39
N ILE A 26 -9.65 15.09 1.18
CA ILE A 26 -8.74 14.63 0.13
C ILE A 26 -9.30 14.98 -1.25
N GLU A 27 -10.57 14.77 -1.49
CA GLU A 27 -11.20 15.10 -2.76
C GLU A 27 -11.10 16.59 -3.07
N LYS A 28 -11.36 17.44 -2.08
CA LYS A 28 -11.21 18.89 -2.23
C LYS A 28 -9.78 19.29 -2.57
N GLN A 29 -8.80 18.70 -1.90
CA GLN A 29 -7.39 18.98 -2.17
C GLN A 29 -6.97 18.55 -3.57
N LEU A 30 -7.43 17.40 -4.02
CA LEU A 30 -7.17 16.90 -5.37
C LEU A 30 -7.79 17.80 -6.43
N GLN A 31 -9.00 18.30 -6.20
CA GLN A 31 -9.68 19.21 -7.13
C GLN A 31 -9.03 20.59 -7.19
N SER A 32 -8.46 21.05 -6.09
CA SER A 32 -7.86 22.39 -6.00
C SER A 32 -6.48 22.49 -6.66
N ASN A 33 -5.86 21.37 -7.02
CA ASN A 33 -4.49 21.30 -7.56
C ASN A 33 -3.42 21.89 -6.63
N ASN A 34 -3.72 22.02 -5.35
CA ASN A 34 -2.78 22.54 -4.34
C ASN A 34 -1.91 21.46 -3.71
N ILE A 35 -1.67 20.39 -4.43
CA ILE A 35 -0.89 19.26 -3.95
C ILE A 35 0.38 19.10 -4.77
N ASP A 36 1.47 18.74 -4.10
CA ASP A 36 2.73 18.40 -4.72
C ASP A 36 2.80 16.88 -4.89
N LEU A 37 2.46 16.40 -6.08
CA LEU A 37 2.44 14.98 -6.38
C LEU A 37 3.80 14.32 -6.24
N ASP A 38 4.87 15.02 -6.60
CA ASP A 38 6.23 14.52 -6.47
C ASP A 38 6.59 14.28 -5.00
N ALA A 39 6.25 15.22 -4.13
CA ALA A 39 6.46 15.09 -2.69
C ALA A 39 5.65 13.92 -2.12
N ILE A 40 4.40 13.74 -2.57
CA ILE A 40 3.54 12.63 -2.14
C ILE A 40 4.15 11.28 -2.53
N VAL A 41 4.66 11.15 -3.75
CA VAL A 41 5.33 9.94 -4.21
C VAL A 41 6.57 9.65 -3.36
N LYS A 42 7.40 10.65 -3.11
CA LYS A 42 8.61 10.49 -2.30
C LYS A 42 8.32 10.07 -0.87
N VAL A 43 7.37 10.73 -0.22
CA VAL A 43 7.02 10.44 1.18
C VAL A 43 6.39 9.04 1.29
N SER A 44 5.43 8.72 0.43
CA SER A 44 4.77 7.41 0.49
C SER A 44 5.71 6.26 0.15
N THR A 45 6.68 6.48 -0.74
CA THR A 45 7.71 5.48 -1.05
C THR A 45 8.66 5.31 0.12
N ALA A 46 9.12 6.40 0.74
CA ALA A 46 10.02 6.36 1.88
C ALA A 46 9.43 5.62 3.09
N HIS A 47 8.11 5.69 3.27
CA HIS A 47 7.40 5.02 4.36
C HIS A 47 6.77 3.69 3.95
N TYR A 48 7.09 3.18 2.77
CA TYR A 48 6.62 1.87 2.26
C TYR A 48 5.09 1.75 2.15
N VAL A 49 4.39 2.87 1.96
CA VAL A 49 2.93 2.89 1.87
C VAL A 49 2.41 3.28 0.48
N PHE A 50 3.28 3.38 -0.50
CA PHE A 50 2.92 3.77 -1.86
C PHE A 50 1.88 2.83 -2.49
N PRO A 51 2.05 1.49 -2.44
CA PRO A 51 1.01 0.59 -2.96
C PRO A 51 -0.33 0.72 -2.23
N ALA A 52 -0.32 0.92 -0.91
CA ALA A 52 -1.53 1.12 -0.13
C ALA A 52 -2.23 2.43 -0.51
N LEU A 53 -1.47 3.49 -0.76
CA LEU A 53 -1.98 4.76 -1.25
C LEU A 53 -2.73 4.57 -2.57
N PHE A 54 -2.13 3.89 -3.52
CA PHE A 54 -2.76 3.59 -4.81
C PHE A 54 -4.06 2.81 -4.63
N CYS A 55 -4.05 1.75 -3.85
CA CYS A 55 -5.23 0.92 -3.62
C CYS A 55 -6.38 1.71 -2.99
N ASN A 56 -6.07 2.57 -2.03
CA ASN A 56 -7.09 3.40 -1.39
C ASN A 56 -7.67 4.45 -2.34
N MET A 57 -6.83 5.09 -3.15
CA MET A 57 -7.29 6.04 -4.17
C MET A 57 -8.13 5.37 -5.24
N GLN A 58 -7.76 4.16 -5.65
CA GLN A 58 -8.53 3.38 -6.62
C GLN A 58 -9.91 3.04 -6.07
N ARG A 59 -10.01 2.59 -4.83
CA ARG A 59 -11.29 2.27 -4.19
C ARG A 59 -12.18 3.50 -4.02
N ALA A 60 -11.58 4.65 -3.77
CA ALA A 60 -12.32 5.91 -3.62
C ALA A 60 -12.70 6.53 -4.95
N ASN A 61 -12.24 5.99 -6.09
CA ASN A 61 -12.43 6.53 -7.43
C ASN A 61 -11.76 7.91 -7.61
N PHE A 62 -10.62 8.12 -7.00
CA PHE A 62 -9.87 9.38 -7.08
C PHE A 62 -8.77 9.39 -8.14
N LEU A 63 -8.56 8.29 -8.86
CA LEU A 63 -7.50 8.20 -9.87
C LEU A 63 -7.69 9.19 -11.02
N ASN A 64 -8.92 9.61 -11.28
CA ASN A 64 -9.24 10.60 -12.33
C ASN A 64 -8.66 11.98 -12.04
N TYR A 65 -8.36 12.29 -10.79
CA TYR A 65 -7.74 13.55 -10.38
C TYR A 65 -6.23 13.56 -10.56
N LEU A 66 -5.63 12.41 -10.89
CA LEU A 66 -4.18 12.26 -11.02
C LEU A 66 -3.79 12.20 -12.50
N PRO A 67 -2.58 12.65 -12.86
CA PRO A 67 -2.07 12.47 -14.22
C PRO A 67 -2.01 11.00 -14.60
N GLU A 68 -2.33 10.69 -15.85
CA GLU A 68 -2.31 9.32 -16.36
C GLU A 68 -0.94 8.65 -16.19
N GLU A 69 0.13 9.38 -16.42
CA GLU A 69 1.50 8.87 -16.23
C GLU A 69 1.75 8.43 -14.79
N LEU A 70 1.26 9.20 -13.83
CA LEU A 70 1.39 8.85 -12.42
C LEU A 70 0.57 7.61 -12.08
N VAL A 71 -0.65 7.51 -12.57
CA VAL A 71 -1.52 6.33 -12.35
C VAL A 71 -0.86 5.07 -12.91
N THR A 72 -0.30 5.14 -14.11
CA THR A 72 0.41 4.02 -14.74
C THR A 72 1.61 3.60 -13.90
N TYR A 73 2.39 4.54 -13.41
CA TYR A 73 3.53 4.27 -12.54
C TYR A 73 3.09 3.63 -11.22
N MET A 74 2.06 4.17 -10.57
CA MET A 74 1.52 3.63 -9.32
C MET A 74 1.04 2.19 -9.49
N GLU A 75 0.35 1.92 -10.58
CA GLU A 75 -0.14 0.57 -10.91
C GLU A 75 1.03 -0.40 -11.12
N HIS A 76 2.05 0.02 -11.86
CA HIS A 76 3.23 -0.79 -12.09
C HIS A 76 3.94 -1.18 -10.79
N ILE A 77 4.22 -0.20 -9.92
CA ILE A 77 4.88 -0.44 -8.63
C ILE A 77 4.02 -1.33 -7.73
N THR A 78 2.71 -1.12 -7.73
CA THR A 78 1.78 -1.94 -6.93
C THR A 78 1.79 -3.39 -7.40
N ASN A 79 1.80 -3.63 -8.72
CA ASN A 79 1.86 -4.97 -9.27
C ASN A 79 3.19 -5.67 -8.95
N LEU A 80 4.31 -4.96 -9.03
CA LEU A 80 5.61 -5.50 -8.63
C LEU A 80 5.62 -5.90 -7.15
N ASN A 81 4.99 -5.09 -6.30
CA ASN A 81 4.89 -5.37 -4.88
C ASN A 81 4.04 -6.62 -4.61
N ARG A 82 2.94 -6.80 -5.34
CA ARG A 82 2.11 -8.00 -5.25
C ARG A 82 2.87 -9.25 -5.67
N GLU A 83 3.60 -9.19 -6.77
CA GLU A 83 4.43 -10.31 -7.23
C GLU A 83 5.48 -10.70 -6.19
N ARG A 84 6.14 -9.72 -5.60
CA ARG A 84 7.12 -9.96 -4.54
C ARG A 84 6.48 -10.61 -3.31
N ASN A 85 5.30 -10.15 -2.91
CA ASN A 85 4.56 -10.73 -1.79
C ASN A 85 4.18 -12.17 -2.06
N ASP A 86 3.73 -12.47 -3.29
CA ASP A 86 3.37 -13.84 -3.69
C ASP A 86 4.60 -14.75 -3.65
N GLU A 87 5.76 -14.29 -4.09
CA GLU A 87 7.01 -15.04 -3.99
C GLU A 87 7.40 -15.33 -2.54
N ILE A 88 7.29 -14.31 -1.66
CA ILE A 88 7.59 -14.47 -0.24
C ILE A 88 6.66 -15.50 0.40
N ILE A 89 5.37 -15.46 0.09
CA ILE A 89 4.39 -16.41 0.61
C ILE A 89 4.72 -17.83 0.12
N THR A 90 5.07 -17.98 -1.16
CA THR A 90 5.47 -19.27 -1.74
C THR A 90 6.71 -19.83 -1.05
N GLN A 91 7.73 -19.01 -0.86
CA GLN A 91 8.96 -19.41 -0.18
C GLN A 91 8.71 -19.80 1.27
N ALA A 92 7.86 -19.04 1.99
CA ALA A 92 7.48 -19.37 3.36
C ALA A 92 6.76 -20.72 3.44
N ARG A 93 5.89 -21.00 2.47
CA ARG A 93 5.17 -22.26 2.37
C ARG A 93 6.11 -23.43 2.12
N GLU A 94 7.06 -23.30 1.20
CA GLU A 94 8.06 -24.30 0.89
C GLU A 94 8.95 -24.58 2.10
N LEU A 95 9.40 -23.54 2.78
CA LEU A 95 10.20 -23.67 3.99
C LEU A 95 9.44 -24.39 5.10
N ASN A 96 8.17 -24.05 5.30
CA ASN A 96 7.32 -24.69 6.29
C ASN A 96 7.19 -26.21 6.01
N THR A 97 6.96 -26.58 4.75
CA THR A 97 6.86 -27.98 4.34
C THR A 97 8.17 -28.72 4.62
N LEU A 98 9.31 -28.12 4.27
CA LEU A 98 10.63 -28.71 4.49
C LEU A 98 10.93 -28.91 5.98
N LEU A 99 10.62 -27.92 6.82
CA LEU A 99 10.87 -28.00 8.26
C LEU A 99 9.98 -29.07 8.93
N LEU A 100 8.71 -29.14 8.54
CA LEU A 100 7.80 -30.16 9.08
C LEU A 100 8.21 -31.57 8.66
N ALA A 101 8.71 -31.74 7.44
CA ALA A 101 9.22 -33.04 6.97
C ALA A 101 10.44 -33.52 7.78
N ASN A 102 11.19 -32.62 8.40
CA ASN A 102 12.35 -32.92 9.26
C ASN A 102 12.02 -32.82 10.74
N ASN A 103 10.74 -32.86 11.11
CA ASN A 103 10.27 -32.78 12.50
C ASN A 103 10.65 -31.50 13.24
N ILE A 104 10.85 -30.41 12.48
CA ILE A 104 11.14 -29.09 13.03
C ILE A 104 9.85 -28.27 12.97
N SER A 105 9.41 -27.77 14.13
CA SER A 105 8.25 -26.89 14.19
C SER A 105 8.68 -25.47 13.84
N PRO A 106 8.22 -24.90 12.71
CA PRO A 106 8.64 -23.55 12.33
C PRO A 106 8.03 -22.51 13.26
N VAL A 107 8.80 -21.46 13.55
CA VAL A 107 8.33 -20.31 14.32
C VAL A 107 8.23 -19.12 13.41
N PHE A 108 7.01 -18.75 13.07
CA PHE A 108 6.73 -17.52 12.33
C PHE A 108 6.19 -16.46 13.27
N PHE A 109 6.38 -15.18 12.94
CA PHE A 109 5.76 -14.11 13.71
C PHE A 109 4.23 -14.27 13.64
N LYS A 110 3.57 -14.29 14.80
CA LYS A 110 2.13 -14.57 14.89
C LYS A 110 1.28 -13.70 13.97
N ARG A 111 1.62 -12.43 13.79
CA ARG A 111 0.89 -11.53 12.90
C ARG A 111 0.99 -11.95 11.44
N ASN A 112 2.18 -12.26 11.00
CA ASN A 112 2.45 -12.63 9.62
C ASN A 112 1.94 -14.04 9.31
N TRP A 113 2.00 -14.92 10.29
CA TRP A 113 1.51 -16.28 10.13
C TRP A 113 0.00 -16.33 9.84
N LYS A 114 -0.80 -15.57 10.58
CA LYS A 114 -2.25 -15.49 10.34
C LYS A 114 -2.58 -14.97 8.95
N PHE A 115 -1.82 -13.99 8.48
CA PHE A 115 -1.98 -13.45 7.13
C PHE A 115 -1.58 -14.50 6.07
N ILE A 116 -0.46 -15.16 6.23
CA ILE A 116 0.03 -16.20 5.32
C ILE A 116 -0.94 -17.37 5.29
N SER A 117 -1.41 -17.85 6.45
CA SER A 117 -2.32 -18.99 6.52
C SER A 117 -3.69 -18.73 5.90
N ARG A 118 -4.18 -17.51 5.91
CA ARG A 118 -5.43 -17.14 5.25
C ARG A 118 -5.33 -17.21 3.72
N ASN A 119 -4.14 -16.99 3.18
CA ASN A 119 -3.89 -17.00 1.75
C ASN A 119 -3.33 -18.34 1.25
N LEU A 120 -3.19 -19.30 2.16
CA LEU A 120 -2.82 -20.68 1.87
C LEU A 120 -4.06 -21.53 1.58
#